data_f70b3c7b7f41c4eaec7216d9f995fbcb
#
_entry.id   f70b3c7b7f41c4eaec7216d9f995fbcb
#
_cell.length_a   1.000
_cell.length_b   1.000
_cell.length_c   1.000
_cell.angle_alpha   90.00
_cell.angle_beta   90.00
_cell.angle_gamma   90.00
#
_symmetry.space_group_name_H-M   'P 1'
#
loop_
_entity.id
_entity.type
_entity.pdbx_description
1 polymer ?
#
loop_
_entity_poly.entity_id
_entity_poly.type
_entity_poly.pdbx_seq_one_letter_code
_entity_poly.pdbx_strand_id
1 'polypeptide(L)'
;MLFRSHLLEGYGLTEATCATTWTRPGEERPGSVGRVLPGQQIKAVTTGADGSWTDCGPGETGMLVIGGPAVFAGYVTDPALGGPRVSRDGIVRDGWLDTGDLGQVDDGGLVYLTGRAKDLIIRGGHNIDPRVIEDALLAHPAVAAAAAVGRPDRHSGEVPVAYVVPAGPGPFDETELLAWAGTAIGEAAARPQRIYPIDAIPLTSVGKQFKPALLADAAVRVATDALTAAALADAQVTAAHEDGRLVLTVTGADPDRVRDAVAGFALTIRCGPATALRSP
;
A
#
# COMPACT_ATOMS: atom_id res chain seq x y z
N MET A 1 1.50 -20.36 -35.00
CA MET A 1 2.88 -20.43 -34.53
C MET A 1 2.88 -19.95 -33.08
N LEU A 2 2.95 -20.87 -32.11
CA LEU A 2 2.99 -20.53 -30.69
C LEU A 2 4.43 -20.12 -30.38
N PHE A 3 4.66 -18.84 -30.14
CA PHE A 3 5.93 -18.36 -29.58
C PHE A 3 6.03 -18.92 -28.15
N ARG A 4 6.93 -19.87 -27.91
CA ARG A 4 7.34 -20.25 -26.56
C ARG A 4 8.33 -19.17 -26.07
N SER A 5 7.79 -18.09 -25.54
CA SER A 5 8.61 -17.08 -24.84
C SER A 5 8.77 -17.51 -23.39
N HIS A 6 9.99 -17.50 -22.87
CA HIS A 6 10.22 -17.60 -21.44
C HIS A 6 9.96 -16.21 -20.84
N LEU A 7 9.04 -16.11 -19.90
CA LEU A 7 8.85 -14.92 -19.09
C LEU A 7 9.78 -15.06 -17.88
N LEU A 8 10.80 -14.23 -17.81
CA LEU A 8 11.74 -14.20 -16.71
C LEU A 8 11.47 -13.00 -15.84
N GLU A 9 11.33 -13.22 -14.54
CA GLU A 9 11.09 -12.18 -13.57
C GLU A 9 12.39 -11.69 -12.95
N GLY A 10 12.42 -10.43 -12.53
CA GLY A 10 13.52 -9.83 -11.80
C GLY A 10 12.99 -8.78 -10.85
N TYR A 11 13.78 -8.45 -9.84
CA TYR A 11 13.46 -7.41 -8.86
C TYR A 11 14.63 -6.44 -8.74
N GLY A 12 14.28 -5.18 -8.54
CA GLY A 12 15.24 -4.12 -8.27
C GLY A 12 14.56 -2.76 -8.17
N LEU A 13 15.35 -1.79 -7.81
CA LEU A 13 14.93 -0.40 -7.61
C LEU A 13 16.07 0.54 -8.03
N THR A 14 15.75 1.79 -8.29
CA THR A 14 16.71 2.81 -8.75
C THR A 14 17.88 2.95 -7.77
N GLU A 15 17.59 2.89 -6.47
CA GLU A 15 18.55 2.99 -5.37
C GLU A 15 19.53 1.83 -5.30
N ALA A 16 19.25 0.71 -6.00
CA ALA A 16 20.12 -0.45 -6.15
C ALA A 16 20.53 -0.68 -7.62
N THR A 17 20.61 0.39 -8.43
CA THR A 17 21.08 0.36 -9.82
C THR A 17 20.24 -0.57 -10.69
N CYS A 18 18.91 -0.44 -10.62
CA CYS A 18 17.91 -1.09 -11.47
C CYS A 18 17.63 -2.56 -11.14
N ALA A 19 18.60 -3.46 -11.12
CA ALA A 19 18.37 -4.90 -10.93
C ALA A 19 19.18 -5.47 -9.78
N THR A 20 18.52 -6.16 -8.86
CA THR A 20 19.15 -6.87 -7.74
C THR A 20 19.02 -8.38 -7.88
N THR A 21 17.87 -8.85 -8.38
CA THR A 21 17.66 -10.29 -8.64
C THR A 21 17.24 -10.52 -10.08
N TRP A 22 17.44 -11.75 -10.53
CA TRP A 22 17.04 -12.19 -11.86
C TRP A 22 16.73 -13.68 -11.88
N THR A 23 15.63 -14.07 -12.55
CA THR A 23 15.31 -15.47 -12.81
C THR A 23 16.14 -15.97 -13.99
N ARG A 24 16.84 -17.08 -13.83
CA ARG A 24 17.58 -17.71 -14.93
C ARG A 24 16.66 -18.68 -15.68
N PRO A 25 16.84 -18.82 -17.00
CA PRO A 25 16.13 -19.85 -17.77
C PRO A 25 16.33 -21.25 -17.17
N GLY A 26 15.20 -21.92 -16.89
CA GLY A 26 15.20 -23.24 -16.24
C GLY A 26 15.16 -23.22 -14.70
N GLU A 27 15.29 -22.05 -14.09
CA GLU A 27 15.17 -21.86 -12.64
C GLU A 27 13.86 -21.13 -12.25
N GLU A 28 12.91 -21.03 -13.18
CA GLU A 28 11.63 -20.36 -12.94
C GLU A 28 10.86 -21.05 -11.80
N ARG A 29 10.43 -20.27 -10.82
CA ARG A 29 9.56 -20.70 -9.73
C ARG A 29 8.41 -19.69 -9.60
N PRO A 30 7.16 -20.15 -9.62
CA PRO A 30 6.01 -19.25 -9.46
C PRO A 30 6.14 -18.38 -8.20
N GLY A 31 5.98 -17.07 -8.38
CA GLY A 31 6.06 -16.07 -7.31
C GLY A 31 7.48 -15.63 -6.92
N SER A 32 8.53 -16.30 -7.44
CA SER A 32 9.91 -15.86 -7.20
C SER A 32 10.37 -14.85 -8.24
N VAL A 33 11.09 -13.83 -7.78
CA VAL A 33 11.79 -12.86 -8.63
C VAL A 33 13.25 -13.25 -8.91
N GLY A 34 13.57 -14.53 -8.71
CA GLY A 34 14.88 -15.09 -9.01
C GLY A 34 15.90 -14.98 -7.89
N ARG A 35 17.18 -15.10 -8.25
CA ARG A 35 18.32 -15.06 -7.33
C ARG A 35 19.03 -13.72 -7.41
N VAL A 36 19.73 -13.38 -6.31
CA VAL A 36 20.55 -12.17 -6.26
C VAL A 36 21.66 -12.22 -7.35
N LEU A 37 21.89 -11.07 -7.97
CA LEU A 37 22.94 -10.90 -8.97
C LEU A 37 24.35 -10.92 -8.31
N PRO A 38 25.37 -11.36 -9.05
CA PRO A 38 26.75 -11.39 -8.54
C PRO A 38 27.19 -10.03 -8.00
N GLY A 39 27.84 -10.04 -6.83
CA GLY A 39 28.35 -8.84 -6.16
C GLY A 39 27.32 -8.08 -5.35
N GLN A 40 26.05 -8.43 -5.41
CA GLN A 40 25.02 -7.90 -4.54
C GLN A 40 24.61 -8.90 -3.45
N GLN A 41 23.96 -8.41 -2.42
CA GLN A 41 23.40 -9.19 -1.32
C GLN A 41 21.96 -8.76 -1.08
N ILE A 42 21.13 -9.70 -0.69
CA ILE A 42 19.76 -9.44 -0.24
C ILE A 42 19.44 -10.34 0.95
N LYS A 43 18.72 -9.81 1.92
CA LYS A 43 18.19 -10.56 3.05
C LYS A 43 16.87 -9.96 3.52
N ALA A 44 16.09 -10.74 4.22
CA ALA A 44 14.92 -10.26 4.96
C ALA A 44 15.32 -9.96 6.40
N VAL A 45 14.76 -8.88 6.98
CA VAL A 45 15.01 -8.47 8.36
C VAL A 45 13.70 -8.10 9.04
N THR A 46 13.62 -8.33 10.34
CA THR A 46 12.60 -7.72 11.20
C THR A 46 13.18 -6.48 11.88
N THR A 47 12.32 -5.49 12.16
CA THR A 47 12.72 -4.26 12.85
C THR A 47 12.19 -4.27 14.27
N GLY A 48 13.07 -4.18 15.24
CA GLY A 48 12.76 -4.04 16.66
C GLY A 48 12.17 -2.67 17.00
N ALA A 49 11.57 -2.55 18.19
CA ALA A 49 11.01 -1.29 18.69
C ALA A 49 12.06 -0.15 18.82
N ASP A 50 13.31 -0.50 19.02
CA ASP A 50 14.47 0.40 19.04
C ASP A 50 15.00 0.74 17.64
N GLY A 51 14.36 0.20 16.60
CA GLY A 51 14.77 0.33 15.23
C GLY A 51 15.92 -0.60 14.80
N SER A 52 16.42 -1.49 15.65
CA SER A 52 17.44 -2.48 15.27
C SER A 52 16.90 -3.48 14.26
N TRP A 53 17.77 -4.03 13.42
CA TRP A 53 17.43 -5.09 12.47
C TRP A 53 17.94 -6.43 12.96
N THR A 54 17.07 -7.44 12.87
CA THR A 54 17.39 -8.84 13.11
C THR A 54 17.14 -9.62 11.83
N ASP A 55 18.11 -10.41 11.40
CA ASP A 55 18.01 -11.23 10.19
C ASP A 55 16.91 -12.29 10.37
N CYS A 56 16.05 -12.43 9.38
CA CYS A 56 15.07 -13.50 9.29
C CYS A 56 15.74 -14.82 8.88
N GLY A 57 15.19 -15.93 9.32
CA GLY A 57 15.54 -17.24 8.82
C GLY A 57 15.06 -17.47 7.38
N PRO A 58 15.56 -18.53 6.71
CA PRO A 58 15.11 -18.86 5.37
C PRO A 58 13.59 -19.10 5.31
N GLY A 59 12.94 -18.48 4.32
CA GLY A 59 11.48 -18.56 4.14
C GLY A 59 10.66 -17.71 5.13
N GLU A 60 11.30 -17.01 6.07
CA GLU A 60 10.62 -16.05 6.94
C GLU A 60 10.44 -14.72 6.24
N THR A 61 9.24 -14.16 6.32
CA THR A 61 8.92 -12.85 5.74
C THR A 61 9.44 -11.72 6.61
N GLY A 62 10.14 -10.77 5.99
CA GLY A 62 10.62 -9.55 6.62
C GLY A 62 10.76 -8.42 5.60
N MET A 63 11.27 -7.29 6.04
CA MET A 63 11.67 -6.20 5.16
C MET A 63 12.92 -6.61 4.39
N LEU A 64 12.87 -6.50 3.07
CA LEU A 64 14.03 -6.80 2.24
C LEU A 64 15.04 -5.66 2.29
N VAL A 65 16.30 -6.01 2.58
CA VAL A 65 17.40 -5.07 2.58
C VAL A 65 18.47 -5.54 1.58
N ILE A 66 19.05 -4.59 0.87
CA ILE A 66 20.03 -4.85 -0.20
C ILE A 66 21.37 -4.28 0.19
N GLY A 67 22.43 -5.07 0.06
CA GLY A 67 23.82 -4.67 0.27
C GLY A 67 24.66 -4.86 -0.98
N GLY A 68 25.80 -4.15 -1.03
CA GLY A 68 26.78 -4.32 -2.09
C GLY A 68 27.03 -3.04 -2.90
N PRO A 69 27.90 -3.14 -3.93
CA PRO A 69 28.40 -1.98 -4.67
C PRO A 69 27.33 -1.29 -5.56
N ALA A 70 26.20 -1.95 -5.79
CA ALA A 70 25.10 -1.37 -6.56
C ALA A 70 24.21 -0.43 -5.75
N VAL A 71 24.36 -0.38 -4.43
CA VAL A 71 23.62 0.58 -3.57
C VAL A 71 24.12 2.00 -3.89
N PHE A 72 23.16 2.88 -4.18
CA PHE A 72 23.42 4.26 -4.62
C PHE A 72 24.15 5.12 -3.57
N ALA A 73 24.71 6.23 -4.03
CA ALA A 73 25.38 7.18 -3.12
C ALA A 73 24.43 7.90 -2.17
N GLY A 74 23.15 8.03 -2.52
CA GLY A 74 22.11 8.72 -1.76
C GLY A 74 21.29 9.66 -2.63
N TYR A 75 20.32 10.34 -2.03
CA TYR A 75 19.50 11.37 -2.69
C TYR A 75 20.16 12.75 -2.62
N VAL A 76 19.97 13.54 -3.65
CA VAL A 76 20.34 14.95 -3.65
C VAL A 76 19.31 15.73 -2.84
N THR A 77 19.75 16.34 -1.75
CA THR A 77 18.83 16.96 -0.76
C THR A 77 18.61 18.44 -0.90
N ASP A 78 19.59 19.23 -1.37
CA ASP A 78 19.42 20.67 -1.56
C ASP A 78 20.45 21.27 -2.54
N PRO A 79 20.02 21.62 -3.76
CA PRO A 79 20.87 22.33 -4.72
C PRO A 79 21.19 23.78 -4.32
N ALA A 80 20.39 24.41 -3.44
CA ALA A 80 20.53 25.82 -3.07
C ALA A 80 21.66 26.08 -2.05
N LEU A 81 22.18 25.03 -1.41
CA LEU A 81 23.24 25.13 -0.38
C LEU A 81 24.68 25.02 -0.95
N GLY A 82 24.90 25.35 -2.23
CA GLY A 82 26.24 25.48 -2.78
C GLY A 82 26.86 24.17 -3.31
N GLY A 83 26.04 23.26 -3.78
CA GLY A 83 26.43 22.01 -4.43
C GLY A 83 25.55 20.84 -4.03
N PRO A 84 25.51 19.75 -4.80
CA PRO A 84 24.68 18.62 -4.50
C PRO A 84 25.13 18.00 -3.17
N ARG A 85 24.27 18.06 -2.17
CA ARG A 85 24.39 17.25 -0.97
C ARG A 85 23.74 15.91 -1.23
N VAL A 86 24.41 14.85 -0.83
CA VAL A 86 23.91 13.48 -0.96
C VAL A 86 23.62 12.96 0.45
N SER A 87 22.37 12.57 0.71
CA SER A 87 21.97 11.97 1.99
C SER A 87 21.49 10.52 1.79
N ARG A 88 21.87 9.66 2.75
CA ARG A 88 21.38 8.29 2.90
C ARG A 88 20.53 8.12 4.14
N ASP A 89 20.21 9.22 4.84
CA ASP A 89 19.54 9.19 6.13
C ASP A 89 18.19 8.50 6.06
N GLY A 90 17.99 7.52 6.94
CA GLY A 90 16.76 6.73 7.02
C GLY A 90 16.60 5.65 5.94
N ILE A 91 17.51 5.55 4.96
CA ILE A 91 17.38 4.62 3.84
C ILE A 91 18.51 3.59 3.80
N VAL A 92 19.73 4.00 4.16
CA VAL A 92 20.89 3.09 4.22
C VAL A 92 21.41 3.03 5.65
N ARG A 93 21.50 1.81 6.19
CA ARG A 93 22.01 1.53 7.52
C ARG A 93 23.10 0.46 7.42
N ASP A 94 24.29 0.74 7.93
CA ASP A 94 25.44 -0.18 7.95
C ASP A 94 25.74 -0.78 6.57
N GLY A 95 25.57 0.01 5.50
CA GLY A 95 25.78 -0.43 4.13
C GLY A 95 24.61 -1.18 3.48
N TRP A 96 23.51 -1.39 4.21
CA TRP A 96 22.30 -2.02 3.72
C TRP A 96 21.22 -0.97 3.39
N LEU A 97 20.68 -1.05 2.18
CA LEU A 97 19.57 -0.25 1.69
C LEU A 97 18.26 -0.84 2.18
N ASP A 98 17.45 -0.05 2.88
CA ASP A 98 16.04 -0.34 3.14
C ASP A 98 15.24 -0.14 1.86
N THR A 99 14.64 -1.22 1.36
CA THR A 99 13.88 -1.17 0.10
C THR A 99 12.44 -0.70 0.31
N GLY A 100 11.93 -0.79 1.54
CA GLY A 100 10.51 -0.63 1.85
C GLY A 100 9.63 -1.75 1.31
N ASP A 101 10.22 -2.78 0.67
CA ASP A 101 9.51 -3.96 0.17
C ASP A 101 9.60 -5.11 1.18
N LEU A 102 8.54 -5.89 1.30
CA LEU A 102 8.48 -7.09 2.13
C LEU A 102 8.68 -8.33 1.28
N GLY A 103 9.33 -9.32 1.86
CA GLY A 103 9.59 -10.57 1.16
C GLY A 103 10.34 -11.57 2.01
N GLN A 104 10.72 -12.66 1.38
CA GLN A 104 11.50 -13.74 2.00
C GLN A 104 12.59 -14.21 1.05
N VAL A 105 13.62 -14.81 1.61
CA VAL A 105 14.66 -15.51 0.87
C VAL A 105 14.64 -16.96 1.32
N ASP A 106 14.47 -17.90 0.39
CA ASP A 106 14.43 -19.32 0.75
C ASP A 106 15.84 -19.92 0.97
N ASP A 107 15.91 -21.18 1.44
CA ASP A 107 17.17 -21.92 1.62
C ASP A 107 18.00 -22.02 0.34
N GLY A 108 17.34 -21.98 -0.80
CA GLY A 108 17.98 -22.01 -2.11
C GLY A 108 18.48 -20.65 -2.57
N GLY A 109 18.17 -19.54 -1.85
CA GLY A 109 18.51 -18.17 -2.21
C GLY A 109 17.61 -17.58 -3.29
N LEU A 110 16.40 -18.14 -3.51
CA LEU A 110 15.37 -17.51 -4.31
C LEU A 110 14.64 -16.47 -3.49
N VAL A 111 14.36 -15.32 -4.10
CA VAL A 111 13.69 -14.19 -3.47
C VAL A 111 12.22 -14.16 -3.89
N TYR A 112 11.33 -13.93 -2.91
CA TYR A 112 9.90 -13.80 -3.10
C TYR A 112 9.43 -12.49 -2.50
N LEU A 113 8.72 -11.68 -3.29
CA LEU A 113 8.11 -10.43 -2.81
C LEU A 113 6.71 -10.72 -2.28
N THR A 114 6.42 -10.25 -1.06
CA THR A 114 5.10 -10.38 -0.46
C THR A 114 4.32 -9.07 -0.45
N GLY A 115 4.97 -7.90 -0.48
CA GLY A 115 4.25 -6.62 -0.50
C GLY A 115 5.17 -5.42 -0.28
N ARG A 116 4.56 -4.31 0.17
CA ARG A 116 5.29 -3.12 0.61
C ARG A 116 4.94 -2.79 2.06
N ALA A 117 5.95 -2.46 2.85
CA ALA A 117 5.76 -2.13 4.26
C ALA A 117 4.76 -0.97 4.47
N LYS A 118 4.83 0.05 3.62
CA LYS A 118 3.93 1.22 3.66
C LYS A 118 2.51 0.95 3.16
N ASP A 119 2.29 -0.16 2.45
CA ASP A 119 1.00 -0.51 1.90
C ASP A 119 0.26 -1.54 2.78
N LEU A 120 0.91 -2.03 3.86
CA LEU A 120 0.28 -2.91 4.83
C LEU A 120 -0.92 -2.23 5.48
N ILE A 121 -1.99 -2.98 5.65
CA ILE A 121 -3.16 -2.57 6.41
C ILE A 121 -2.96 -2.99 7.85
N ILE A 122 -2.92 -2.03 8.78
CA ILE A 122 -2.62 -2.29 10.19
C ILE A 122 -3.92 -2.36 10.99
N ARG A 123 -4.46 -3.56 11.15
CA ARG A 123 -5.69 -3.82 11.87
C ARG A 123 -5.43 -4.41 13.25
N GLY A 124 -5.57 -3.61 14.32
CA GLY A 124 -5.41 -4.10 15.69
C GLY A 124 -4.07 -4.79 15.97
N GLY A 125 -2.99 -4.30 15.31
CA GLY A 125 -1.65 -4.89 15.41
C GLY A 125 -1.34 -5.99 14.40
N HIS A 126 -2.32 -6.46 13.61
CA HIS A 126 -2.08 -7.38 12.49
C HIS A 126 -1.61 -6.60 11.26
N ASN A 127 -0.51 -7.02 10.68
CA ASN A 127 0.02 -6.50 9.43
C ASN A 127 -0.54 -7.31 8.26
N ILE A 128 -1.55 -6.78 7.59
CA ILE A 128 -2.27 -7.46 6.52
C ILE A 128 -1.69 -7.01 5.17
N ASP A 129 -1.21 -7.97 4.37
CA ASP A 129 -0.83 -7.72 2.99
C ASP A 129 -2.08 -7.52 2.13
N PRO A 130 -2.24 -6.35 1.48
CA PRO A 130 -3.36 -6.11 0.57
C PRO A 130 -3.48 -7.13 -0.57
N ARG A 131 -2.38 -7.72 -1.02
CA ARG A 131 -2.36 -8.71 -2.11
C ARG A 131 -3.20 -9.93 -1.79
N VAL A 132 -3.23 -10.38 -0.54
CA VAL A 132 -4.08 -11.51 -0.12
C VAL A 132 -5.56 -11.25 -0.45
N ILE A 133 -5.99 -9.99 -0.29
CA ILE A 133 -7.36 -9.57 -0.59
C ILE A 133 -7.55 -9.40 -2.10
N GLU A 134 -6.59 -8.77 -2.76
CA GLU A 134 -6.61 -8.50 -4.20
C GLU A 134 -6.66 -9.81 -5.00
N ASP A 135 -5.78 -10.77 -4.69
CA ASP A 135 -5.72 -12.08 -5.35
C ASP A 135 -7.00 -12.90 -5.12
N ALA A 136 -7.53 -12.88 -3.88
CA ALA A 136 -8.78 -13.55 -3.57
C ALA A 136 -9.96 -12.99 -4.39
N LEU A 137 -10.04 -11.66 -4.55
CA LEU A 137 -11.08 -11.00 -5.33
C LEU A 137 -10.88 -11.19 -6.84
N LEU A 138 -9.65 -11.14 -7.33
CA LEU A 138 -9.32 -11.38 -8.74
C LEU A 138 -9.66 -12.80 -9.20
N ALA A 139 -9.71 -13.77 -8.29
CA ALA A 139 -10.15 -15.13 -8.59
C ALA A 139 -11.67 -15.24 -8.83
N HIS A 140 -12.45 -14.20 -8.50
CA HIS A 140 -13.89 -14.18 -8.73
C HIS A 140 -14.22 -13.75 -10.17
N PRO A 141 -15.10 -14.48 -10.90
CA PRO A 141 -15.36 -14.22 -12.32
C PRO A 141 -16.01 -12.84 -12.62
N ALA A 142 -16.67 -12.22 -11.63
CA ALA A 142 -17.24 -10.89 -11.77
C ALA A 142 -16.23 -9.74 -11.55
N VAL A 143 -14.95 -10.02 -11.30
CA VAL A 143 -13.92 -9.05 -10.98
C VAL A 143 -12.88 -8.96 -12.08
N ALA A 144 -12.74 -7.79 -12.70
CA ALA A 144 -11.72 -7.51 -13.72
C ALA A 144 -10.41 -6.99 -13.11
N ALA A 145 -10.52 -6.19 -12.04
CA ALA A 145 -9.36 -5.68 -11.30
C ALA A 145 -9.75 -5.43 -9.84
N ALA A 146 -8.80 -5.53 -8.94
CA ALA A 146 -8.99 -5.29 -7.53
C ALA A 146 -7.79 -4.54 -6.93
N ALA A 147 -8.06 -3.69 -5.94
CA ALA A 147 -7.06 -3.07 -5.08
C ALA A 147 -7.59 -3.00 -3.66
N ALA A 148 -6.75 -3.26 -2.66
CA ALA A 148 -7.12 -3.21 -1.26
C ALA A 148 -6.28 -2.17 -0.51
N VAL A 149 -6.93 -1.49 0.45
CA VAL A 149 -6.30 -0.47 1.29
C VAL A 149 -6.89 -0.51 2.70
N GLY A 150 -6.18 0.11 3.66
CA GLY A 150 -6.69 0.38 5.00
C GLY A 150 -7.71 1.53 4.98
N ARG A 151 -8.89 1.30 5.54
CA ARG A 151 -9.87 2.33 5.87
C ARG A 151 -9.71 2.68 7.34
N PRO A 152 -9.60 3.96 7.72
CA PRO A 152 -9.51 4.34 9.12
C PRO A 152 -10.66 3.77 9.96
N ASP A 153 -10.34 3.24 11.15
CA ASP A 153 -11.28 2.64 12.08
C ASP A 153 -10.97 3.08 13.52
N ARG A 154 -12.00 3.38 14.32
CA ARG A 154 -11.84 3.91 15.67
C ARG A 154 -11.22 2.94 16.68
N HIS A 155 -11.40 1.65 16.47
CA HIS A 155 -11.02 0.61 17.43
C HIS A 155 -9.78 -0.17 16.99
N SER A 156 -9.65 -0.40 15.69
CA SER A 156 -8.59 -1.24 15.13
C SER A 156 -7.47 -0.45 14.48
N GLY A 157 -7.55 0.90 14.47
CA GLY A 157 -6.68 1.76 13.68
C GLY A 157 -7.10 1.77 12.22
N GLU A 158 -7.03 0.61 11.57
CA GLU A 158 -7.52 0.40 10.20
C GLU A 158 -8.34 -0.89 10.09
N VAL A 159 -9.18 -0.94 9.05
CA VAL A 159 -9.85 -2.16 8.60
C VAL A 159 -9.68 -2.29 7.09
N PRO A 160 -9.49 -3.52 6.56
CA PRO A 160 -9.35 -3.71 5.13
C PRO A 160 -10.65 -3.37 4.39
N VAL A 161 -10.49 -2.64 3.29
CA VAL A 161 -11.53 -2.43 2.28
C VAL A 161 -10.94 -2.68 0.90
N ALA A 162 -11.78 -3.06 -0.06
CA ALA A 162 -11.36 -3.27 -1.42
C ALA A 162 -12.11 -2.36 -2.40
N TYR A 163 -11.44 -2.06 -3.50
CA TYR A 163 -11.98 -1.40 -4.67
C TYR A 163 -11.92 -2.37 -5.84
N VAL A 164 -13.03 -2.54 -6.54
CA VAL A 164 -13.17 -3.55 -7.58
C VAL A 164 -13.67 -2.91 -8.86
N VAL A 165 -13.04 -3.28 -9.98
CA VAL A 165 -13.57 -3.02 -11.32
C VAL A 165 -14.38 -4.25 -11.72
N PRO A 166 -15.72 -4.13 -11.97
CA PRO A 166 -16.54 -5.25 -12.42
C PRO A 166 -16.09 -5.78 -13.79
N ALA A 167 -16.15 -7.09 -14.00
CA ALA A 167 -15.73 -7.73 -15.25
C ALA A 167 -16.75 -7.56 -16.41
N GLY A 168 -17.93 -7.02 -16.14
CA GLY A 168 -18.99 -6.87 -17.15
C GLY A 168 -20.10 -5.91 -16.72
N PRO A 169 -21.10 -5.69 -17.57
CA PRO A 169 -22.16 -4.71 -17.34
C PRO A 169 -23.27 -5.17 -16.36
N GLY A 170 -23.06 -6.28 -15.65
CA GLY A 170 -24.00 -6.79 -14.65
C GLY A 170 -24.09 -5.90 -13.40
N PRO A 171 -25.12 -6.12 -12.55
CA PRO A 171 -25.21 -5.43 -11.28
C PRO A 171 -24.03 -5.83 -10.39
N PHE A 172 -23.45 -4.84 -9.69
CA PHE A 172 -22.44 -5.08 -8.67
C PHE A 172 -23.11 -5.62 -7.41
N ASP A 173 -22.67 -6.78 -6.93
CA ASP A 173 -23.14 -7.37 -5.66
C ASP A 173 -22.02 -7.43 -4.64
N GLU A 174 -21.99 -6.44 -3.74
CA GLU A 174 -21.03 -6.38 -2.64
C GLU A 174 -21.16 -7.59 -1.71
N THR A 175 -22.40 -8.06 -1.46
CA THR A 175 -22.67 -9.16 -0.52
C THR A 175 -22.09 -10.47 -1.01
N GLU A 176 -22.23 -10.75 -2.31
CA GLU A 176 -21.65 -11.93 -2.96
C GLU A 176 -20.11 -11.90 -2.85
N LEU A 177 -19.49 -10.75 -3.17
CA LEU A 177 -18.03 -10.60 -3.14
C LEU A 177 -17.46 -10.66 -1.71
N LEU A 178 -18.18 -10.12 -0.71
CA LEU A 178 -17.79 -10.25 0.70
C LEU A 178 -17.88 -11.70 1.17
N ALA A 179 -18.93 -12.43 0.79
CA ALA A 179 -19.07 -13.85 1.10
C ALA A 179 -17.96 -14.69 0.45
N TRP A 180 -17.65 -14.41 -0.83
CA TRP A 180 -16.52 -15.03 -1.53
C TRP A 180 -15.20 -14.78 -0.81
N ALA A 181 -14.86 -13.53 -0.54
CA ALA A 181 -13.64 -13.15 0.18
C ALA A 181 -13.58 -13.81 1.57
N GLY A 182 -14.72 -13.92 2.25
CA GLY A 182 -14.85 -14.59 3.54
C GLY A 182 -14.47 -16.07 3.51
N THR A 183 -14.65 -16.77 2.38
CA THR A 183 -14.27 -18.17 2.19
C THR A 183 -12.86 -18.32 1.63
N ALA A 184 -12.45 -17.44 0.72
CA ALA A 184 -11.15 -17.49 0.04
C ALA A 184 -9.99 -17.02 0.94
N ILE A 185 -10.26 -16.08 1.88
CA ILE A 185 -9.25 -15.53 2.78
C ILE A 185 -9.28 -16.27 4.11
N GLY A 186 -8.23 -17.04 4.40
CA GLY A 186 -8.13 -17.85 5.62
C GLY A 186 -8.00 -17.00 6.88
N GLU A 187 -7.24 -15.90 6.85
CA GLU A 187 -7.05 -14.98 7.96
C GLU A 187 -8.25 -14.04 8.12
N ALA A 188 -8.98 -14.18 9.22
CA ALA A 188 -10.21 -13.40 9.47
C ALA A 188 -9.94 -11.88 9.55
N ALA A 189 -8.77 -11.47 10.04
CA ALA A 189 -8.39 -10.06 10.12
C ALA A 189 -8.22 -9.42 8.73
N ALA A 190 -7.81 -10.20 7.73
CA ALA A 190 -7.59 -9.75 6.36
C ALA A 190 -8.87 -9.67 5.52
N ARG A 191 -10.01 -10.19 6.01
CA ARG A 191 -11.27 -10.14 5.28
C ARG A 191 -11.75 -8.69 5.13
N PRO A 192 -12.05 -8.21 3.90
CA PRO A 192 -12.49 -6.84 3.70
C PRO A 192 -13.87 -6.61 4.36
N GLN A 193 -14.03 -5.44 4.97
CA GLN A 193 -15.32 -5.05 5.57
C GLN A 193 -16.27 -4.43 4.56
N ARG A 194 -15.73 -3.84 3.49
CA ARG A 194 -16.49 -3.22 2.40
C ARG A 194 -15.77 -3.46 1.08
N ILE A 195 -16.54 -3.54 0.01
CA ILE A 195 -16.04 -3.62 -1.36
C ILE A 195 -16.76 -2.55 -2.18
N TYR A 196 -16.00 -1.63 -2.76
CA TYR A 196 -16.54 -0.50 -3.52
C TYR A 196 -16.31 -0.74 -5.02
N PRO A 197 -17.35 -0.60 -5.86
CA PRO A 197 -17.18 -0.61 -7.31
C PRO A 197 -16.53 0.71 -7.75
N ILE A 198 -15.61 0.60 -8.70
CA ILE A 198 -15.00 1.74 -9.40
C ILE A 198 -14.83 1.44 -10.88
N ASP A 199 -14.77 2.48 -11.71
CA ASP A 199 -14.61 2.31 -13.16
C ASP A 199 -13.23 1.84 -13.57
N ALA A 200 -12.19 2.28 -12.84
CA ALA A 200 -10.81 1.89 -13.06
C ALA A 200 -9.98 2.04 -11.78
N ILE A 201 -9.02 1.13 -11.57
CA ILE A 201 -7.99 1.30 -10.52
C ILE A 201 -7.10 2.50 -10.91
N PRO A 202 -6.92 3.49 -10.02
CA PRO A 202 -5.99 4.60 -10.27
C PRO A 202 -4.57 4.07 -10.52
N LEU A 203 -3.91 4.60 -11.55
CA LEU A 203 -2.55 4.19 -11.93
C LEU A 203 -1.59 5.38 -11.87
N THR A 204 -0.34 5.10 -11.59
CA THR A 204 0.77 6.05 -11.79
C THR A 204 1.04 6.25 -13.28
N SER A 205 1.84 7.26 -13.65
CA SER A 205 2.27 7.50 -15.04
C SER A 205 3.00 6.32 -15.69
N VAL A 206 3.52 5.40 -14.89
CA VAL A 206 4.21 4.18 -15.33
C VAL A 206 3.33 2.91 -15.20
N GLY A 207 2.02 3.07 -15.00
CA GLY A 207 1.05 1.96 -15.01
C GLY A 207 0.98 1.12 -13.73
N LYS A 208 1.60 1.57 -12.62
CA LYS A 208 1.46 0.89 -11.31
C LYS A 208 0.23 1.41 -10.57
N GLN A 209 -0.40 0.56 -9.76
CA GLN A 209 -1.53 0.98 -8.90
C GLN A 209 -1.12 2.18 -8.02
N PHE A 210 -1.99 3.21 -8.00
CA PHE A 210 -1.81 4.42 -7.21
C PHE A 210 -2.70 4.37 -5.97
N LYS A 211 -2.33 3.57 -4.98
CA LYS A 211 -3.06 3.38 -3.72
C LYS A 211 -3.34 4.66 -2.93
N PRO A 212 -2.49 5.73 -2.96
CA PRO A 212 -2.82 6.98 -2.26
C PRO A 212 -4.18 7.58 -2.62
N ALA A 213 -4.65 7.44 -3.87
CA ALA A 213 -5.98 7.92 -4.27
C ALA A 213 -7.10 7.10 -3.60
N LEU A 214 -6.91 5.79 -3.46
CA LEU A 214 -7.88 4.90 -2.81
C LEU A 214 -7.91 5.12 -1.30
N LEU A 215 -6.76 5.37 -0.66
CA LEU A 215 -6.66 5.75 0.75
C LEU A 215 -7.38 7.07 1.01
N ALA A 216 -7.23 8.05 0.11
CA ALA A 216 -7.94 9.33 0.20
C ALA A 216 -9.46 9.15 0.10
N ASP A 217 -9.94 8.33 -0.85
CA ASP A 217 -11.37 8.02 -0.97
C ASP A 217 -11.90 7.28 0.27
N ALA A 218 -11.18 6.28 0.77
CA ALA A 218 -11.55 5.57 2.00
C ALA A 218 -11.67 6.49 3.21
N ALA A 219 -10.73 7.44 3.36
CA ALA A 219 -10.74 8.42 4.44
C ALA A 219 -11.91 9.42 4.30
N VAL A 220 -12.20 9.89 3.08
CA VAL A 220 -13.36 10.77 2.80
C VAL A 220 -14.66 10.05 3.14
N ARG A 221 -14.84 8.79 2.75
CA ARG A 221 -16.03 7.99 3.08
C ARG A 221 -16.23 7.87 4.59
N VAL A 222 -15.17 7.56 5.33
CA VAL A 222 -15.24 7.46 6.80
C VAL A 222 -15.64 8.79 7.43
N ALA A 223 -15.02 9.90 7.00
CA ALA A 223 -15.35 11.21 7.53
C ALA A 223 -16.81 11.60 7.19
N THR A 224 -17.26 11.33 5.96
CA THR A 224 -18.64 11.58 5.53
C THR A 224 -19.65 10.76 6.33
N ASP A 225 -19.39 9.46 6.54
CA ASP A 225 -20.23 8.57 7.35
C ASP A 225 -20.34 9.09 8.80
N ALA A 226 -19.19 9.50 9.39
CA ALA A 226 -19.14 10.02 10.75
C ALA A 226 -19.89 11.36 10.89
N LEU A 227 -19.73 12.26 9.94
CA LEU A 227 -20.45 13.55 9.91
C LEU A 227 -21.95 13.34 9.72
N THR A 228 -22.34 12.43 8.85
CA THR A 228 -23.77 12.07 8.65
C THR A 228 -24.38 11.53 9.95
N ALA A 229 -23.68 10.62 10.63
CA ALA A 229 -24.11 10.07 11.92
C ALA A 229 -24.23 11.14 13.03
N ALA A 230 -23.42 12.21 12.95
CA ALA A 230 -23.48 13.36 13.85
C ALA A 230 -24.50 14.45 13.44
N ALA A 231 -25.38 14.15 12.48
CA ALA A 231 -26.33 15.09 11.89
C ALA A 231 -25.65 16.35 11.28
N LEU A 232 -24.55 16.13 10.56
CA LEU A 232 -23.79 17.12 9.79
C LEU A 232 -23.71 16.71 8.31
N ALA A 233 -24.81 16.18 7.76
CA ALA A 233 -24.84 15.60 6.42
C ALA A 233 -24.57 16.61 5.28
N ASP A 234 -24.77 17.90 5.53
CA ASP A 234 -24.51 19.00 4.58
C ASP A 234 -23.02 19.37 4.49
N ALA A 235 -22.19 18.87 5.41
CA ALA A 235 -20.76 19.14 5.40
C ALA A 235 -20.09 18.50 4.17
N GLN A 236 -19.22 19.27 3.54
CA GLN A 236 -18.44 18.80 2.39
C GLN A 236 -17.07 18.36 2.85
N VAL A 237 -16.64 17.17 2.41
CA VAL A 237 -15.32 16.60 2.71
C VAL A 237 -14.52 16.48 1.44
N THR A 238 -13.30 17.03 1.42
CA THR A 238 -12.33 16.86 0.35
C THR A 238 -11.01 16.35 0.93
N ALA A 239 -10.22 15.68 0.11
CA ALA A 239 -8.91 15.16 0.49
C ALA A 239 -7.81 15.73 -0.40
N ALA A 240 -6.67 16.05 0.19
CA ALA A 240 -5.46 16.45 -0.52
C ALA A 240 -4.23 15.87 0.18
N HIS A 241 -3.15 15.65 -0.59
CA HIS A 241 -1.86 15.34 -0.01
C HIS A 241 -1.05 16.63 0.13
N GLU A 242 -0.65 16.95 1.35
CA GLU A 242 0.16 18.11 1.70
C GLU A 242 1.41 17.61 2.44
N ASP A 243 2.60 17.96 1.95
CA ASP A 243 3.88 17.52 2.53
C ASP A 243 3.94 16.01 2.82
N GLY A 244 3.40 15.20 1.90
CA GLY A 244 3.37 13.74 2.01
C GLY A 244 2.33 13.17 2.98
N ARG A 245 1.48 14.02 3.58
CA ARG A 245 0.40 13.60 4.50
C ARG A 245 -0.97 13.79 3.85
N LEU A 246 -1.88 12.86 4.11
CA LEU A 246 -3.27 12.99 3.71
C LEU A 246 -3.99 13.95 4.67
N VAL A 247 -4.51 15.05 4.13
CA VAL A 247 -5.28 16.05 4.88
C VAL A 247 -6.71 16.10 4.33
N LEU A 248 -7.69 15.93 5.20
CA LEU A 248 -9.10 16.13 4.87
C LEU A 248 -9.50 17.57 5.20
N THR A 249 -10.14 18.25 4.28
CA THR A 249 -10.74 19.56 4.52
C THR A 249 -12.25 19.40 4.60
N VAL A 250 -12.83 19.83 5.74
CA VAL A 250 -14.27 19.80 5.97
C VAL A 250 -14.79 21.24 5.97
N THR A 251 -15.83 21.51 5.18
CA THR A 251 -16.49 22.81 5.08
C THR A 251 -18.00 22.68 5.31
N GLY A 252 -18.68 23.76 5.62
CA GLY A 252 -20.13 23.76 5.76
C GLY A 252 -20.66 23.29 7.12
N ALA A 253 -19.78 23.07 8.11
CA ALA A 253 -20.20 22.65 9.45
C ALA A 253 -19.37 23.34 10.54
N ASP A 254 -19.89 23.33 11.76
CA ASP A 254 -19.19 23.84 12.94
C ASP A 254 -17.92 23.04 13.24
N PRO A 255 -16.76 23.70 13.40
CA PRO A 255 -15.46 23.00 13.58
C PRO A 255 -15.39 22.11 14.83
N ASP A 256 -16.06 22.48 15.93
CA ASP A 256 -16.03 21.69 17.17
C ASP A 256 -16.85 20.40 16.97
N ARG A 257 -18.05 20.53 16.40
CA ARG A 257 -18.87 19.37 16.05
C ARG A 257 -18.20 18.44 15.04
N VAL A 258 -17.46 18.99 14.09
CA VAL A 258 -16.66 18.18 13.15
C VAL A 258 -15.60 17.39 13.89
N ARG A 259 -14.82 18.04 14.78
CA ARG A 259 -13.78 17.35 15.58
C ARG A 259 -14.36 16.24 16.45
N ASP A 260 -15.49 16.48 17.08
CA ASP A 260 -16.20 15.48 17.90
C ASP A 260 -16.68 14.29 17.03
N ALA A 261 -17.26 14.57 15.87
CA ALA A 261 -17.77 13.55 14.97
C ALA A 261 -16.68 12.60 14.47
N VAL A 262 -15.47 13.11 14.20
CA VAL A 262 -14.34 12.31 13.69
C VAL A 262 -13.37 11.86 14.77
N ALA A 263 -13.66 12.16 16.04
CA ALA A 263 -12.80 11.76 17.15
C ALA A 263 -12.60 10.24 17.19
N GLY A 264 -11.34 9.81 17.46
CA GLY A 264 -10.95 8.40 17.50
C GLY A 264 -10.55 7.79 16.16
N PHE A 265 -10.77 8.47 15.02
CA PHE A 265 -10.17 8.07 13.76
C PHE A 265 -8.78 8.70 13.60
N ALA A 266 -7.84 7.96 13.04
CA ALA A 266 -6.50 8.47 12.70
C ALA A 266 -6.56 9.34 11.43
N LEU A 267 -7.24 10.49 11.51
CA LEU A 267 -7.44 11.42 10.40
C LEU A 267 -6.82 12.78 10.71
N THR A 268 -6.14 13.37 9.72
CA THR A 268 -5.72 14.78 9.80
C THR A 268 -6.83 15.63 9.18
N ILE A 269 -7.51 16.43 10.01
CA ILE A 269 -8.66 17.24 9.61
C ILE A 269 -8.30 18.73 9.68
N ARG A 270 -8.68 19.46 8.63
CA ARG A 270 -8.70 20.91 8.59
C ARG A 270 -10.16 21.36 8.41
N CYS A 271 -10.66 22.23 9.27
CA CYS A 271 -11.96 22.87 9.08
C CYS A 271 -11.74 24.16 8.28
N GLY A 272 -12.34 24.23 7.10
CA GLY A 272 -12.38 25.44 6.28
C GLY A 272 -13.49 26.39 6.75
N PRO A 273 -13.47 27.67 6.30
CA PRO A 273 -14.57 28.60 6.57
C PRO A 273 -15.88 28.01 6.02
N ALA A 274 -16.95 28.17 6.76
CA ALA A 274 -18.29 27.84 6.26
C ALA A 274 -18.50 28.63 4.96
N THR A 275 -18.59 27.94 3.84
CA THR A 275 -18.92 28.58 2.57
C THR A 275 -20.37 29.06 2.73
N ALA A 276 -20.56 30.37 2.89
CA ALA A 276 -21.90 30.93 2.88
C ALA A 276 -22.53 30.52 1.53
N LEU A 277 -23.52 29.64 1.59
CA LEU A 277 -24.39 29.35 0.46
C LEU A 277 -24.93 30.71 -0.01
N ARG A 278 -24.41 31.26 -1.09
CA ARG A 278 -25.08 32.31 -1.82
C ARG A 278 -26.35 31.68 -2.37
N SER A 279 -27.45 31.97 -1.70
CA SER A 279 -28.79 31.73 -2.27
C SER A 279 -28.87 32.40 -3.63
N PRO A 280 -29.49 31.75 -4.64
CA PRO A 280 -29.66 32.28 -5.98
C PRO A 280 -30.51 33.57 -6.02
#